data_38a9fe189885b2f71d907e60559422f9
#
_entry.id   38a9fe189885b2f71d907e60559422f9
#
_cell.length_a   1.000
_cell.length_b   1.000
_cell.length_c   1.000
_cell.angle_alpha   90.00
_cell.angle_beta   90.00
_cell.angle_gamma   90.00
#
_symmetry.space_group_name_H-M   'P 1'
#
loop_
_entity.id
_entity.type
_entity.pdbx_description
1 polymer ?
#
loop_
_entity_poly.entity_id
_entity_poly.type
_entity_poly.pdbx_seq_one_letter_code
_entity_poly.pdbx_strand_id
1 'polypeptide(L)'
;MLNRRTILGLFGCAAAGSALGAGAARAAVDKVEHSDAEWRKLLTADQYAVLRHEGTERAFTSPLLHEERKGAFACAGCDLDLFSSETKFDSGTGWPSFYQPLPNAVATSSDHALLMLRTEVHCRR
;
A
#
# COMPACT_ATOMS: atom_id res chain seq x y z
N MET A 1 -16.45 48.47 -60.33
CA MET A 1 -17.26 49.22 -59.34
C MET A 1 -17.02 48.64 -57.95
N LEU A 2 -16.25 49.32 -57.23
CA LEU A 2 -16.32 49.89 -55.90
C LEU A 2 -17.38 49.24 -54.96
N ASN A 3 -17.02 48.74 -53.79
CA ASN A 3 -16.82 49.46 -52.50
C ASN A 3 -16.33 48.51 -51.42
N ARG A 4 -15.25 48.76 -50.87
CA ARG A 4 -14.81 49.28 -49.58
C ARG A 4 -15.81 49.11 -48.41
N ARG A 5 -15.35 48.39 -47.39
CA ARG A 5 -15.32 48.97 -46.03
C ARG A 5 -14.51 48.09 -45.07
N THR A 6 -13.42 48.64 -44.63
CA THR A 6 -12.57 48.31 -43.50
C THR A 6 -13.35 48.47 -42.20
N ILE A 7 -13.27 47.53 -41.30
CA ILE A 7 -13.38 47.78 -39.86
C ILE A 7 -12.35 46.95 -39.11
N LEU A 8 -11.42 47.66 -38.49
CA LEU A 8 -10.54 47.12 -37.46
C LEU A 8 -11.38 46.72 -36.23
N GLY A 9 -11.03 45.61 -35.66
CA GLY A 9 -11.47 45.21 -34.35
C GLY A 9 -10.37 44.43 -33.67
N LEU A 10 -9.49 45.15 -33.00
CA LEU A 10 -8.56 44.57 -32.03
C LEU A 10 -9.36 44.12 -30.79
N PHE A 11 -9.36 42.85 -30.52
CA PHE A 11 -9.62 42.34 -29.18
C PHE A 11 -8.62 41.26 -28.87
N GLY A 12 -7.68 41.60 -27.99
CA GLY A 12 -6.80 40.67 -27.34
C GLY A 12 -7.62 39.74 -26.45
N CYS A 13 -7.49 38.45 -26.69
CA CYS A 13 -7.90 37.45 -25.73
C CYS A 13 -6.67 36.92 -25.01
N ALA A 14 -6.52 37.31 -23.78
CA ALA A 14 -5.59 36.74 -22.84
C ALA A 14 -5.92 35.26 -22.65
N ALA A 15 -5.05 34.40 -23.11
CA ALA A 15 -5.10 32.97 -22.81
C ALA A 15 -4.72 32.79 -21.34
N ALA A 16 -5.72 32.65 -20.49
CA ALA A 16 -5.53 32.15 -19.14
C ALA A 16 -5.17 30.65 -19.24
N GLY A 17 -3.89 30.37 -19.14
CA GLY A 17 -3.40 29.00 -19.00
C GLY A 17 -3.86 28.41 -17.67
N SER A 18 -4.93 27.66 -17.70
CA SER A 18 -5.29 26.77 -16.58
C SER A 18 -4.28 25.62 -16.54
N ALA A 19 -3.29 25.77 -15.68
CA ALA A 19 -2.47 24.64 -15.26
C ALA A 19 -3.38 23.64 -14.52
N LEU A 20 -3.90 22.67 -15.22
CA LEU A 20 -4.48 21.48 -14.63
C LEU A 20 -3.35 20.75 -13.90
N GLY A 21 -3.21 21.02 -12.62
CA GLY A 21 -2.43 20.20 -11.73
C GLY A 21 -2.99 18.78 -11.79
N ALA A 22 -2.30 17.91 -12.48
CA ALA A 22 -2.54 16.48 -12.39
C ALA A 22 -2.19 16.04 -10.96
N GLY A 23 -3.11 16.25 -10.05
CA GLY A 23 -3.12 15.55 -8.79
C GLY A 23 -3.25 14.08 -9.14
N ALA A 24 -2.19 13.31 -8.98
CA ALA A 24 -2.27 11.86 -9.05
C ALA A 24 -3.31 11.44 -8.03
N ALA A 25 -4.52 11.13 -8.51
CA ALA A 25 -5.55 10.51 -7.71
C ALA A 25 -4.94 9.19 -7.22
N ARG A 26 -4.59 9.17 -5.92
CA ARG A 26 -4.23 7.91 -5.27
C ARG A 26 -5.45 7.03 -5.41
N ALA A 27 -5.34 6.01 -6.26
CA ALA A 27 -6.39 5.03 -6.41
C ALA A 27 -6.75 4.55 -5.01
N ALA A 28 -8.02 4.74 -4.64
CA ALA A 28 -8.53 4.23 -3.38
C ALA A 28 -8.32 2.71 -3.43
N VAL A 29 -7.53 2.20 -2.49
CA VAL A 29 -7.36 0.75 -2.36
C VAL A 29 -8.65 0.24 -1.72
N ASP A 30 -9.37 -0.60 -2.42
CA ASP A 30 -10.58 -1.22 -1.89
C ASP A 30 -10.23 -2.03 -0.65
N LYS A 31 -10.78 -1.65 0.50
CA LYS A 31 -10.60 -2.39 1.74
C LYS A 31 -11.32 -3.72 1.66
N VAL A 32 -10.66 -4.76 2.13
CA VAL A 32 -11.27 -6.09 2.29
C VAL A 32 -11.87 -6.18 3.68
N GLU A 33 -13.18 -6.35 3.73
CA GLU A 33 -13.94 -6.47 4.98
C GLU A 33 -14.65 -7.81 5.03
N HIS A 34 -14.45 -8.53 6.11
CA HIS A 34 -15.12 -9.79 6.42
C HIS A 34 -15.58 -9.77 7.87
N SER A 35 -16.65 -10.48 8.16
CA SER A 35 -17.06 -10.74 9.53
C SER A 35 -16.01 -11.59 10.26
N ASP A 36 -16.02 -11.55 11.59
CA ASP A 36 -15.11 -12.36 12.40
C ASP A 36 -15.21 -13.87 12.07
N ALA A 37 -16.42 -14.35 11.85
CA ALA A 37 -16.67 -15.75 11.48
C ALA A 37 -16.10 -16.12 10.11
N GLU A 38 -16.10 -15.19 9.15
CA GLU A 38 -15.52 -15.38 7.83
C GLU A 38 -14.00 -15.38 7.91
N TRP A 39 -13.40 -14.47 8.66
CA TRP A 39 -11.95 -14.46 8.89
C TRP A 39 -11.44 -15.77 9.48
N ARG A 40 -12.17 -16.35 10.45
CA ARG A 40 -11.81 -17.65 11.05
C ARG A 40 -11.91 -18.82 10.08
N LYS A 41 -12.68 -18.70 9.01
CA LYS A 41 -12.75 -19.72 7.95
C LYS A 41 -11.65 -19.55 6.90
N LEU A 42 -11.25 -18.32 6.62
CA LEU A 42 -10.29 -17.98 5.59
C LEU A 42 -8.84 -18.14 6.07
N LEU A 43 -8.58 -17.91 7.34
CA LEU A 43 -7.26 -17.90 7.94
C LEU A 43 -7.06 -19.14 8.82
N THR A 44 -5.80 -19.58 8.95
CA THR A 44 -5.43 -20.52 10.02
C THR A 44 -5.56 -19.83 11.38
N ALA A 45 -5.60 -20.60 12.47
CA ALA A 45 -5.71 -20.04 13.82
C ALA A 45 -4.56 -19.07 14.13
N ASP A 46 -3.34 -19.40 13.71
CA ASP A 46 -2.16 -18.55 13.91
C ASP A 46 -2.21 -17.29 13.07
N GLN A 47 -2.58 -17.39 11.79
CA GLN A 47 -2.79 -16.23 10.91
C GLN A 47 -3.89 -15.31 11.45
N TYR A 48 -4.98 -15.88 11.93
CA TYR A 48 -6.07 -15.12 12.53
C TYR A 48 -5.61 -14.37 13.79
N ALA A 49 -4.86 -15.03 14.68
CA ALA A 49 -4.32 -14.39 15.87
C ALA A 49 -3.40 -13.20 15.53
N VAL A 50 -2.54 -13.35 14.53
CA VAL A 50 -1.62 -12.28 14.11
C VAL A 50 -2.36 -11.16 13.41
N LEU A 51 -3.19 -11.46 12.41
CA LEU A 51 -3.80 -10.45 11.53
C LEU A 51 -5.02 -9.74 12.14
N ARG A 52 -5.71 -10.37 13.08
CA ARG A 52 -6.97 -9.86 13.65
C ARG A 52 -6.94 -9.58 15.15
N HIS A 53 -5.93 -10.07 15.85
CA HIS A 53 -5.80 -9.93 17.32
C HIS A 53 -4.42 -9.43 17.74
N GLU A 54 -3.70 -8.74 16.87
CA GLU A 54 -2.40 -8.13 17.19
C GLU A 54 -1.37 -9.12 17.77
N GLY A 55 -1.54 -10.41 17.43
CA GLY A 55 -0.64 -11.47 17.87
C GLY A 55 0.72 -11.38 17.20
N THR A 56 1.68 -12.09 17.75
CA THR A 56 3.02 -12.20 17.18
C THR A 56 3.34 -13.68 16.94
N GLU A 57 3.79 -14.01 15.74
CA GLU A 57 4.32 -15.32 15.42
C GLU A 57 5.60 -15.57 16.24
N ARG A 58 5.80 -16.81 16.70
CA ARG A 58 7.02 -17.18 17.40
C ARG A 58 8.23 -17.04 16.48
N ALA A 59 9.31 -16.43 16.96
CA ALA A 59 10.54 -16.28 16.22
C ALA A 59 11.11 -17.63 15.78
N PHE A 60 11.71 -17.67 14.59
CA PHE A 60 12.33 -18.85 13.96
C PHE A 60 11.36 -19.98 13.60
N THR A 61 10.05 -19.72 13.54
CA THR A 61 9.05 -20.75 13.21
C THR A 61 8.40 -20.56 11.84
N SER A 62 8.52 -19.38 11.23
CA SER A 62 7.90 -19.11 9.93
C SER A 62 8.55 -19.90 8.81
N PRO A 63 7.79 -20.63 7.99
CA PRO A 63 8.33 -21.27 6.79
C PRO A 63 8.86 -20.26 5.77
N LEU A 64 8.43 -18.99 5.85
CA LEU A 64 8.89 -17.93 4.97
C LEU A 64 10.25 -17.34 5.39
N LEU A 65 10.76 -17.69 6.58
CA LEU A 65 12.04 -17.17 7.06
C LEU A 65 13.19 -17.52 6.10
N HIS A 66 13.20 -18.74 5.60
CA HIS A 66 14.23 -19.26 4.68
C HIS A 66 13.72 -19.38 3.23
N GLU A 67 12.65 -18.67 2.88
CA GLU A 67 12.15 -18.63 1.51
C GLU A 67 13.07 -17.77 0.63
N GLU A 68 13.77 -18.40 -0.33
CA GLU A 68 14.75 -17.76 -1.21
C GLU A 68 14.29 -17.70 -2.67
N ARG A 69 13.15 -18.31 -3.01
CA ARG A 69 12.63 -18.27 -4.37
C ARG A 69 12.27 -16.84 -4.77
N LYS A 70 12.52 -16.50 -6.03
CA LYS A 70 12.11 -15.22 -6.58
C LYS A 70 10.59 -15.11 -6.65
N GLY A 71 10.06 -14.00 -6.21
CA GLY A 71 8.63 -13.74 -6.23
C GLY A 71 8.19 -12.64 -5.27
N ALA A 72 6.90 -12.56 -5.07
CA ALA A 72 6.28 -11.62 -4.14
C ALA A 72 5.76 -12.36 -2.90
N PHE A 73 5.78 -11.65 -1.77
CA PHE A 73 5.18 -12.08 -0.52
C PHE A 73 3.84 -11.36 -0.37
N ALA A 74 2.76 -12.13 -0.36
CA ALA A 74 1.41 -11.63 -0.35
C ALA A 74 0.79 -11.65 1.06
N CYS A 75 -0.20 -10.79 1.27
CA CYS A 75 -1.00 -10.78 2.49
C CYS A 75 -1.87 -12.05 2.56
N ALA A 76 -1.79 -12.78 3.65
CA ALA A 76 -2.61 -13.99 3.86
C ALA A 76 -4.12 -13.67 3.95
N GLY A 77 -4.48 -12.44 4.25
CA GLY A 77 -5.88 -12.04 4.36
C GLY A 77 -6.55 -11.59 3.05
N CYS A 78 -5.78 -11.07 2.09
CA CYS A 78 -6.38 -10.47 0.90
C CYS A 78 -5.59 -10.68 -0.40
N ASP A 79 -4.54 -11.48 -0.38
CA ASP A 79 -3.68 -11.81 -1.52
C ASP A 79 -2.99 -10.60 -2.19
N LEU A 80 -2.98 -9.44 -1.55
CA LEU A 80 -2.23 -8.30 -2.04
C LEU A 80 -0.72 -8.55 -1.91
N ASP A 81 0.04 -8.40 -2.99
CA ASP A 81 1.49 -8.47 -2.95
C ASP A 81 2.05 -7.30 -2.11
N LEU A 82 2.81 -7.63 -1.06
CA LEU A 82 3.32 -6.66 -0.10
C LEU A 82 4.81 -6.37 -0.26
N PHE A 83 5.60 -7.41 -0.48
CA PHE A 83 7.06 -7.32 -0.55
C PHE A 83 7.61 -8.17 -1.68
N SER A 84 8.71 -7.71 -2.29
CA SER A 84 9.48 -8.50 -3.25
C SER A 84 10.57 -9.32 -2.55
N SER A 85 10.86 -10.50 -3.05
CA SER A 85 12.01 -11.29 -2.63
C SER A 85 13.34 -10.55 -2.79
N GLU A 86 13.42 -9.60 -3.70
CA GLU A 86 14.62 -8.79 -3.94
C GLU A 86 14.95 -7.84 -2.77
N THR A 87 13.96 -7.51 -1.95
CA THR A 87 14.14 -6.64 -0.78
C THR A 87 14.24 -7.41 0.54
N LYS A 88 14.15 -8.74 0.48
CA LYS A 88 14.29 -9.61 1.66
C LYS A 88 15.73 -9.68 2.13
N PHE A 89 15.93 -9.64 3.42
CA PHE A 89 17.24 -9.79 4.05
C PHE A 89 17.14 -10.56 5.37
N ASP A 90 18.25 -11.12 5.81
CA ASP A 90 18.36 -11.75 7.13
C ASP A 90 18.66 -10.68 8.18
N SER A 91 17.68 -10.40 9.04
CA SER A 91 17.83 -9.45 10.14
C SER A 91 18.35 -10.09 11.43
N GLY A 92 18.45 -11.42 11.48
CA GLY A 92 18.81 -12.17 12.69
C GLY A 92 17.73 -12.19 13.77
N THR A 93 16.56 -11.57 13.52
CA THR A 93 15.48 -11.46 14.52
C THR A 93 14.61 -12.72 14.62
N GLY A 94 14.66 -13.58 13.61
CA GLY A 94 13.84 -14.80 13.53
C GLY A 94 12.50 -14.63 12.82
N TRP A 95 12.27 -13.47 12.20
CA TRP A 95 11.12 -13.21 11.32
C TRP A 95 11.57 -12.81 9.93
N PRO A 96 10.79 -13.13 8.87
CA PRO A 96 11.05 -12.62 7.54
C PRO A 96 11.15 -11.09 7.54
N SER A 97 12.21 -10.54 6.97
CA SER A 97 12.51 -9.12 7.03
C SER A 97 12.74 -8.55 5.64
N PHE A 98 12.27 -7.33 5.42
CA PHE A 98 12.33 -6.62 4.15
C PHE A 98 12.72 -5.17 4.40
N TYR A 99 13.60 -4.61 3.57
CA TYR A 99 13.98 -3.21 3.74
C TYR A 99 13.08 -2.23 3.00
N GLN A 100 12.20 -2.73 2.11
CA GLN A 100 11.29 -1.90 1.33
C GLN A 100 10.04 -2.69 0.94
N PRO A 101 8.83 -2.13 1.11
CA PRO A 101 7.61 -2.71 0.58
C PRO A 101 7.45 -2.43 -0.92
N LEU A 102 6.54 -3.15 -1.56
CA LEU A 102 6.07 -2.80 -2.91
C LEU A 102 5.27 -1.47 -2.88
N PRO A 103 5.25 -0.73 -4.00
CA PRO A 103 4.51 0.53 -4.08
C PRO A 103 3.03 0.36 -3.70
N ASN A 104 2.52 1.24 -2.83
CA ASN A 104 1.13 1.25 -2.37
C ASN A 104 0.62 -0.04 -1.70
N ALA A 105 1.51 -0.89 -1.22
CA ALA A 105 1.15 -2.19 -0.65
C ALA A 105 0.83 -2.11 0.84
N VAL A 106 1.51 -1.24 1.59
CA VAL A 106 1.39 -1.14 3.05
C VAL A 106 0.91 0.24 3.49
N ALA A 107 0.34 0.28 4.68
CA ALA A 107 0.11 1.49 5.46
C ALA A 107 0.79 1.35 6.81
N THR A 108 0.90 2.45 7.54
CA THR A 108 1.56 2.49 8.85
C THR A 108 0.67 3.16 9.88
N SER A 109 0.76 2.69 11.12
CA SER A 109 0.15 3.31 12.28
C SER A 109 1.14 3.37 13.44
N SER A 110 0.88 4.25 14.40
CA SER A 110 1.70 4.33 15.62
C SER A 110 1.19 3.32 16.64
N ASP A 111 2.10 2.48 17.12
CA ASP A 111 1.83 1.54 18.20
C ASP A 111 2.53 2.03 19.48
N HIS A 112 1.76 2.18 20.55
CA HIS A 112 2.21 2.63 21.86
C HIS A 112 2.26 1.51 22.90
N ALA A 113 2.20 0.26 22.48
CA ALA A 113 2.25 -0.87 23.40
C ALA A 113 3.57 -0.92 24.18
N LEU A 114 3.52 -1.37 25.43
CA LEU A 114 4.67 -1.56 26.31
C LEU A 114 5.50 -0.30 26.56
N LEU A 115 4.89 0.88 26.64
CA LEU A 115 5.56 2.18 26.88
C LEU A 115 6.62 2.54 25.82
N MET A 116 6.59 1.91 24.65
CA MET A 116 7.47 2.18 23.53
C MET A 116 6.67 2.73 22.34
N LEU A 117 7.19 3.76 21.71
CA LEU A 117 6.64 4.22 20.44
C LEU A 117 7.23 3.36 19.32
N ARG A 118 6.38 2.61 18.66
CA ARG A 118 6.73 1.79 17.49
C ARG A 118 5.87 2.16 16.30
N THR A 119 6.35 1.87 15.11
CA THR A 119 5.57 1.97 13.89
C THR A 119 5.09 0.57 13.48
N GLU A 120 3.80 0.38 13.52
CA GLU A 120 3.18 -0.80 12.91
C GLU A 120 3.14 -0.63 11.40
N VAL A 121 3.50 -1.67 10.67
CA VAL A 121 3.37 -1.75 9.22
C VAL A 121 2.35 -2.83 8.90
N HIS A 122 1.30 -2.49 8.20
CA HIS A 122 0.22 -3.41 7.90
C HIS A 122 -0.20 -3.35 6.43
N CYS A 123 -0.88 -4.39 5.96
CA CYS A 123 -1.47 -4.42 4.63
C CYS A 123 -2.43 -3.25 4.45
N ARG A 124 -2.38 -2.63 3.28
CA ARG A 124 -3.19 -1.45 2.99
C ARG A 124 -4.68 -1.76 2.74
N ARG A 125 -5.01 -2.97 2.37
CA ARG A 125 -6.38 -3.46 2.12
C ARG A 125 -6.93 -4.14 3.34
#